data_1bceb7b0144484f96f7b3b8e9d628d1b
#
_entry.id   1bceb7b0144484f96f7b3b8e9d628d1b
#
_cell.length_a   1.000
_cell.length_b   1.000
_cell.length_c   1.000
_cell.angle_alpha   90.00
_cell.angle_beta   90.00
_cell.angle_gamma   90.00
#
_symmetry.space_group_name_H-M   'P 1'
#
loop_
_entity.id
_entity.type
_entity.pdbx_description
1 polymer ?
#
loop_
_entity_poly.entity_id
_entity_poly.type
_entity_poly.pdbx_seq_one_letter_code
_entity_poly.pdbx_strand_id
1 'polypeptide(L)'
;MNETLPHRYRAVVFDMDGLLLDTEILWHRAEVELFRRHGGDFSWDDKMAVIGTSFAFTARYFAERLGRPLAAGEALVREMVEIMHGELQRDVEGRPGAVELVARLRGRTRLGLASNSPRLLVDAALASAGLADAFDAIVTSDDVDHAKPAPDLYLLACERLGVPPAESLALEDSPSGVAAAKAAGLTCIAVPQFAETDVSAADRVIDSLEELLAEA
;
A
#
# COMPACT_ATOMS: atom_id res chain seq x y z
N MET A 1 0.23 31.34 9.25
CA MET A 1 1.22 30.28 9.53
C MET A 1 0.51 28.98 9.14
N ASN A 2 1.06 28.23 8.19
CA ASN A 2 0.51 26.90 7.87
C ASN A 2 0.76 26.01 9.09
N GLU A 3 -0.30 25.41 9.62
CA GLU A 3 -0.18 24.42 10.69
C GLU A 3 0.57 23.20 10.15
N THR A 4 1.54 22.68 10.92
CA THR A 4 2.27 21.47 10.54
C THR A 4 1.37 20.22 10.68
N LEU A 5 1.71 19.12 9.98
CA LEU A 5 0.97 17.87 10.05
C LEU A 5 0.75 17.36 11.49
N PRO A 6 1.78 17.36 12.40
CA PRO A 6 1.60 16.94 13.79
C PRO A 6 0.65 17.82 14.62
N HIS A 7 0.46 19.09 14.24
CA HIS A 7 -0.53 19.95 14.91
C HIS A 7 -1.95 19.74 14.39
N ARG A 8 -2.07 19.34 13.11
CA ARG A 8 -3.35 19.17 12.45
C ARG A 8 -3.90 17.74 12.62
N TYR A 9 -3.03 16.73 12.66
CA TYR A 9 -3.42 15.31 12.75
C TYR A 9 -2.69 14.62 13.90
N ARG A 10 -3.45 13.87 14.70
CA ARG A 10 -2.91 13.08 15.80
C ARG A 10 -2.32 11.75 15.35
N ALA A 11 -2.70 11.29 14.15
CA ALA A 11 -2.12 10.12 13.51
C ALA A 11 -1.93 10.37 12.01
N VAL A 12 -0.88 9.76 11.44
CA VAL A 12 -0.67 9.64 10.01
C VAL A 12 -0.58 8.15 9.67
N VAL A 13 -1.46 7.67 8.81
CA VAL A 13 -1.53 6.28 8.37
C VAL A 13 -1.06 6.22 6.92
N PHE A 14 0.03 5.52 6.68
CA PHE A 14 0.64 5.35 5.36
C PHE A 14 0.11 4.08 4.69
N ASP A 15 -0.17 4.15 3.40
CA ASP A 15 -0.08 2.97 2.56
C ASP A 15 1.38 2.56 2.39
N MET A 16 1.65 1.36 1.88
CA MET A 16 3.01 0.86 1.66
C MET A 16 3.38 0.82 0.17
N ASP A 17 2.66 0.04 -0.59
CA ASP A 17 3.03 -0.32 -1.97
C ASP A 17 2.74 0.83 -2.94
N GLY A 18 3.79 1.39 -3.58
CA GLY A 18 3.63 2.53 -4.48
C GLY A 18 3.61 3.90 -3.80
N LEU A 19 3.36 3.97 -2.49
CA LEU A 19 3.41 5.20 -1.70
C LEU A 19 4.70 5.34 -0.88
N LEU A 20 4.89 4.46 0.09
CA LEU A 20 6.04 4.47 1.00
C LEU A 20 7.27 3.87 0.32
N LEU A 21 7.07 2.77 -0.38
CA LEU A 21 8.11 1.97 -1.02
C LEU A 21 7.83 1.79 -2.52
N ASP A 22 8.90 1.76 -3.33
CA ASP A 22 8.80 1.49 -4.77
C ASP A 22 8.77 -0.02 -5.02
N THR A 23 7.68 -0.65 -4.62
CA THR A 23 7.47 -2.10 -4.73
C THR A 23 6.81 -2.53 -6.02
N GLU A 24 6.21 -1.63 -6.79
CA GLU A 24 5.47 -1.98 -8.01
C GLU A 24 6.32 -2.67 -9.08
N ILE A 25 7.59 -2.28 -9.19
CA ILE A 25 8.52 -2.96 -10.09
C ILE A 25 8.81 -4.39 -9.65
N LEU A 26 8.83 -4.64 -8.34
CA LEU A 26 9.06 -5.98 -7.78
C LEU A 26 7.82 -6.86 -7.96
N TRP A 27 6.64 -6.30 -7.74
CA TRP A 27 5.36 -6.96 -8.05
C TRP A 27 5.31 -7.37 -9.52
N HIS A 28 5.65 -6.46 -10.44
CA HIS A 28 5.67 -6.77 -11.87
C HIS A 28 6.64 -7.93 -12.19
N ARG A 29 7.82 -7.95 -11.60
CA ARG A 29 8.79 -9.05 -11.77
C ARG A 29 8.23 -10.38 -11.24
N ALA A 30 7.57 -10.36 -10.09
CA ALA A 30 6.97 -11.55 -9.51
C ALA A 30 5.83 -12.11 -10.39
N GLU A 31 4.99 -11.22 -10.93
CA GLU A 31 3.91 -11.56 -11.84
C GLU A 31 4.42 -12.16 -13.15
N VAL A 32 5.43 -11.53 -13.76
CA VAL A 32 6.09 -12.05 -14.99
C VAL A 32 6.71 -13.41 -14.74
N GLU A 33 7.41 -13.60 -13.63
CA GLU A 33 8.03 -14.88 -13.29
C GLU A 33 6.98 -15.97 -13.01
N LEU A 34 5.89 -15.64 -12.31
CA LEU A 34 4.77 -16.55 -12.12
C LEU A 34 4.23 -17.05 -13.46
N PHE A 35 3.89 -16.11 -14.35
CA PHE A 35 3.33 -16.46 -15.67
C PHE A 35 4.30 -17.30 -16.50
N ARG A 36 5.59 -16.96 -16.49
CA ARG A 36 6.64 -17.72 -17.16
C ARG A 36 6.70 -19.18 -16.66
N ARG A 37 6.57 -19.41 -15.34
CA ARG A 37 6.55 -20.77 -14.74
C ARG A 37 5.35 -21.58 -15.21
N HIS A 38 4.24 -20.91 -15.46
CA HIS A 38 3.00 -21.53 -15.91
C HIS A 38 2.81 -21.56 -17.43
N GLY A 39 3.86 -21.16 -18.21
CA GLY A 39 3.88 -21.19 -19.67
C GLY A 39 3.06 -20.09 -20.33
N GLY A 40 2.80 -18.99 -19.61
CA GLY A 40 2.14 -17.78 -20.09
C GLY A 40 3.07 -16.57 -20.12
N ASP A 41 2.56 -15.48 -20.68
CA ASP A 41 3.20 -14.17 -20.69
C ASP A 41 2.32 -13.19 -19.93
N PHE A 42 2.96 -12.29 -19.15
CA PHE A 42 2.31 -11.22 -18.41
C PHE A 42 2.71 -9.87 -19.00
N SER A 43 1.74 -9.17 -19.55
CA SER A 43 1.93 -7.90 -20.23
C SER A 43 1.75 -6.70 -19.29
N TRP A 44 2.09 -5.50 -19.78
CA TRP A 44 1.78 -4.27 -19.06
C TRP A 44 0.26 -4.03 -18.92
N ASP A 45 -0.54 -4.44 -19.89
CA ASP A 45 -2.01 -4.36 -19.80
C ASP A 45 -2.54 -5.29 -18.69
N ASP A 46 -1.93 -6.47 -18.52
CA ASP A 46 -2.25 -7.37 -17.39
C ASP A 46 -1.90 -6.70 -16.05
N LYS A 47 -0.73 -6.01 -15.98
CA LYS A 47 -0.32 -5.26 -14.79
C LYS A 47 -1.34 -4.18 -14.44
N MET A 48 -1.76 -3.38 -15.41
CA MET A 48 -2.75 -2.32 -15.20
C MET A 48 -4.12 -2.84 -14.78
N ALA A 49 -4.44 -4.09 -15.13
CA ALA A 49 -5.70 -4.72 -14.74
C ALA A 49 -5.70 -5.18 -13.27
N VAL A 50 -4.55 -5.46 -12.67
CA VAL A 50 -4.45 -6.02 -11.31
C VAL A 50 -3.88 -5.04 -10.28
N ILE A 51 -3.21 -3.96 -10.71
CA ILE A 51 -2.60 -2.98 -9.80
C ILE A 51 -3.63 -2.39 -8.84
N GLY A 52 -3.32 -2.33 -7.56
CA GLY A 52 -4.19 -1.78 -6.52
C GLY A 52 -5.48 -2.58 -6.26
N THR A 53 -5.65 -3.77 -6.87
CA THR A 53 -6.82 -4.62 -6.65
C THR A 53 -6.62 -5.59 -5.47
N SER A 54 -7.69 -6.26 -5.05
CA SER A 54 -7.62 -7.30 -4.01
C SER A 54 -7.00 -8.60 -4.56
N PHE A 55 -6.36 -9.38 -3.71
CA PHE A 55 -5.86 -10.72 -4.09
C PHE A 55 -6.96 -11.67 -4.57
N ALA A 56 -8.19 -11.51 -4.11
CA ALA A 56 -9.32 -12.30 -4.62
C ALA A 56 -9.62 -11.98 -6.10
N PHE A 57 -9.52 -10.70 -6.49
CA PHE A 57 -9.63 -10.30 -7.90
C PHE A 57 -8.43 -10.84 -8.70
N THR A 58 -7.21 -10.63 -8.22
CA THR A 58 -5.97 -11.09 -8.86
C THR A 58 -5.99 -12.62 -9.08
N ALA A 59 -6.45 -13.38 -8.09
CA ALA A 59 -6.56 -14.83 -8.19
C ALA A 59 -7.47 -15.28 -9.37
N ARG A 60 -8.62 -14.63 -9.51
CA ARG A 60 -9.52 -14.90 -10.64
C ARG A 60 -8.88 -14.52 -11.96
N TYR A 61 -8.32 -13.32 -12.02
CA TYR A 61 -7.68 -12.81 -13.23
C TYR A 61 -6.54 -13.72 -13.70
N PHE A 62 -5.65 -14.16 -12.81
CA PHE A 62 -4.55 -15.05 -13.15
C PHE A 62 -5.03 -16.42 -13.64
N ALA A 63 -6.04 -17.00 -12.97
CA ALA A 63 -6.61 -18.27 -13.42
C ALA A 63 -7.18 -18.16 -14.84
N GLU A 64 -7.95 -17.11 -15.13
CA GLU A 64 -8.53 -16.85 -16.44
C GLU A 64 -7.44 -16.64 -17.51
N ARG A 65 -6.44 -15.79 -17.22
CA ARG A 65 -5.34 -15.49 -18.16
C ARG A 65 -4.47 -16.70 -18.47
N LEU A 66 -4.27 -17.59 -17.52
CA LEU A 66 -3.50 -18.82 -17.70
C LEU A 66 -4.37 -20.02 -18.18
N GLY A 67 -5.64 -19.80 -18.46
CA GLY A 67 -6.56 -20.85 -18.88
C GLY A 67 -6.73 -21.97 -17.83
N ARG A 68 -6.66 -21.62 -16.56
CA ARG A 68 -6.80 -22.54 -15.42
C ARG A 68 -8.19 -22.45 -14.81
N PRO A 69 -8.66 -23.50 -14.12
CA PRO A 69 -9.89 -23.42 -13.34
C PRO A 69 -9.79 -22.31 -12.28
N LEU A 70 -10.89 -21.59 -12.00
CA LEU A 70 -10.92 -20.52 -11.00
C LEU A 70 -10.41 -20.95 -9.62
N ALA A 71 -10.66 -22.21 -9.25
CA ALA A 71 -10.16 -22.81 -8.01
C ALA A 71 -8.61 -22.85 -7.91
N ALA A 72 -7.89 -22.71 -9.03
CA ALA A 72 -6.42 -22.63 -9.02
C ALA A 72 -5.89 -21.24 -8.65
N GLY A 73 -6.73 -20.20 -8.69
CA GLY A 73 -6.32 -18.81 -8.53
C GLY A 73 -5.63 -18.53 -7.19
N GLU A 74 -6.16 -19.06 -6.09
CA GLU A 74 -5.54 -18.90 -4.77
C GLU A 74 -4.13 -19.52 -4.69
N ALA A 75 -3.89 -20.65 -5.37
CA ALA A 75 -2.57 -21.27 -5.42
C ALA A 75 -1.59 -20.42 -6.23
N LEU A 76 -2.04 -19.82 -7.33
CA LEU A 76 -1.24 -18.89 -8.14
C LEU A 76 -0.86 -17.65 -7.34
N VAL A 77 -1.79 -17.05 -6.59
CA VAL A 77 -1.49 -15.91 -5.72
C VAL A 77 -0.49 -16.27 -4.62
N ARG A 78 -0.65 -17.44 -3.98
CA ARG A 78 0.35 -17.89 -2.98
C ARG A 78 1.75 -18.04 -3.59
N GLU A 79 1.86 -18.64 -4.76
CA GLU A 79 3.14 -18.74 -5.46
C GLU A 79 3.71 -17.36 -5.82
N MET A 80 2.86 -16.42 -6.27
CA MET A 80 3.28 -15.03 -6.53
C MET A 80 3.82 -14.36 -5.25
N VAL A 81 3.16 -14.54 -4.11
CA VAL A 81 3.59 -14.01 -2.81
C VAL A 81 4.96 -14.59 -2.40
N GLU A 82 5.21 -15.88 -2.65
CA GLU A 82 6.52 -16.50 -2.39
C GLU A 82 7.62 -15.91 -3.28
N ILE A 83 7.32 -15.69 -4.57
CA ILE A 83 8.26 -15.04 -5.50
C ILE A 83 8.54 -13.60 -5.04
N MET A 84 7.50 -12.85 -4.72
CA MET A 84 7.60 -11.47 -4.24
C MET A 84 8.43 -11.38 -2.95
N HIS A 85 8.22 -12.29 -1.99
CA HIS A 85 9.04 -12.35 -0.78
C HIS A 85 10.53 -12.51 -1.11
N GLY A 86 10.88 -13.32 -2.12
CA GLY A 86 12.26 -13.45 -2.61
C GLY A 86 12.80 -12.15 -3.25
N GLU A 87 11.97 -11.40 -3.96
CA GLU A 87 12.36 -10.09 -4.53
C GLU A 87 12.59 -9.04 -3.43
N LEU A 88 11.75 -9.01 -2.38
CA LEU A 88 11.87 -8.09 -1.25
C LEU A 88 13.13 -8.31 -0.38
N GLN A 89 13.80 -9.45 -0.50
CA GLN A 89 15.10 -9.67 0.16
C GLN A 89 16.26 -8.90 -0.51
N ARG A 90 16.00 -8.26 -1.64
CA ARG A 90 16.91 -7.32 -2.28
C ARG A 90 16.63 -5.91 -1.78
N ASP A 91 17.44 -4.94 -2.20
CA ASP A 91 17.22 -3.54 -1.80
C ASP A 91 15.86 -3.03 -2.29
N VAL A 92 15.02 -2.61 -1.35
CA VAL A 92 13.75 -1.94 -1.61
C VAL A 92 13.95 -0.44 -1.38
N GLU A 93 13.74 0.34 -2.43
CA GLU A 93 13.91 1.79 -2.36
C GLU A 93 12.64 2.45 -1.80
N GLY A 94 12.84 3.46 -0.93
CA GLY A 94 11.76 4.35 -0.51
C GLY A 94 11.34 5.27 -1.65
N ARG A 95 10.05 5.58 -1.73
CA ARG A 95 9.58 6.63 -2.64
C ARG A 95 10.17 8.00 -2.24
N PRO A 96 10.30 8.95 -3.18
CA PRO A 96 10.86 10.27 -2.88
C PRO A 96 10.19 10.93 -1.68
N GLY A 97 10.99 11.31 -0.67
CA GLY A 97 10.53 11.92 0.57
C GLY A 97 9.95 10.97 1.62
N ALA A 98 9.65 9.71 1.29
CA ALA A 98 8.94 8.79 2.18
C ALA A 98 9.69 8.51 3.49
N VAL A 99 10.91 8.02 3.39
CA VAL A 99 11.74 7.68 4.58
C VAL A 99 12.01 8.92 5.43
N GLU A 100 12.28 10.07 4.78
CA GLU A 100 12.51 11.33 5.49
C GLU A 100 11.25 11.83 6.19
N LEU A 101 10.07 11.74 5.54
CA LEU A 101 8.79 12.12 6.15
C LEU A 101 8.48 11.28 7.38
N VAL A 102 8.65 9.95 7.30
CA VAL A 102 8.50 9.05 8.45
C VAL A 102 9.44 9.46 9.58
N ALA A 103 10.72 9.72 9.28
CA ALA A 103 11.71 10.14 10.28
C ALA A 103 11.33 11.47 10.95
N ARG A 104 10.82 12.45 10.19
CA ARG A 104 10.38 13.75 10.72
C ARG A 104 9.14 13.68 11.61
N LEU A 105 8.20 12.80 11.26
CA LEU A 105 6.94 12.64 11.99
C LEU A 105 7.07 11.74 13.23
N ARG A 106 8.06 10.84 13.24
CA ARG A 106 8.28 9.88 14.34
C ARG A 106 8.45 10.59 15.68
N GLY A 107 7.67 10.18 16.69
CA GLY A 107 7.67 10.78 18.03
C GLY A 107 6.95 12.12 18.14
N ARG A 108 6.42 12.67 17.04
CA ARG A 108 5.65 13.92 17.01
C ARG A 108 4.16 13.69 16.76
N THR A 109 3.83 12.62 16.04
CA THR A 109 2.47 12.11 15.85
C THR A 109 2.48 10.59 15.88
N ARG A 110 1.32 9.92 15.98
CA ARG A 110 1.23 8.48 15.88
C ARG A 110 1.36 8.05 14.42
N LEU A 111 2.18 7.04 14.15
CA LEU A 111 2.40 6.53 12.80
C LEU A 111 1.78 5.15 12.65
N GLY A 112 0.90 5.01 11.66
CA GLY A 112 0.32 3.74 11.25
C GLY A 112 0.72 3.35 9.83
N LEU A 113 0.64 2.06 9.55
CA LEU A 113 0.71 1.52 8.20
C LEU A 113 -0.54 0.68 7.95
N ALA A 114 -1.15 0.82 6.76
CA ALA A 114 -2.32 0.07 6.32
C ALA A 114 -2.12 -0.43 4.89
N SER A 115 -1.85 -1.72 4.70
CA SER A 115 -1.53 -2.32 3.39
C SER A 115 -2.44 -3.49 3.03
N ASN A 116 -2.77 -3.61 1.74
CA ASN A 116 -3.43 -4.80 1.19
C ASN A 116 -2.50 -6.02 1.09
N SER A 117 -1.21 -5.84 1.30
CA SER A 117 -0.23 -6.93 1.28
C SER A 117 -0.31 -7.80 2.54
N PRO A 118 -0.01 -9.11 2.46
CA PRO A 118 0.11 -9.98 3.63
C PRO A 118 1.22 -9.54 4.57
N ARG A 119 1.09 -9.84 5.84
CA ARG A 119 2.04 -9.48 6.90
C ARG A 119 3.48 -9.89 6.59
N LEU A 120 3.65 -11.08 6.03
CA LEU A 120 4.95 -11.59 5.59
C LEU A 120 5.68 -10.63 4.65
N LEU A 121 4.97 -10.08 3.66
CA LEU A 121 5.56 -9.16 2.69
C LEU A 121 5.80 -7.78 3.29
N VAL A 122 4.86 -7.29 4.10
CA VAL A 122 5.00 -6.00 4.79
C VAL A 122 6.23 -5.99 5.69
N ASP A 123 6.40 -7.03 6.52
CA ASP A 123 7.57 -7.13 7.41
C ASP A 123 8.89 -7.21 6.63
N ALA A 124 8.93 -7.97 5.53
CA ALA A 124 10.11 -8.07 4.67
C ALA A 124 10.44 -6.74 3.99
N ALA A 125 9.45 -6.05 3.45
CA ALA A 125 9.61 -4.76 2.78
C ALA A 125 10.11 -3.68 3.75
N LEU A 126 9.48 -3.56 4.93
CA LEU A 126 9.88 -2.60 5.96
C LEU A 126 11.29 -2.89 6.51
N ALA A 127 11.64 -4.16 6.69
CA ALA A 127 12.99 -4.55 7.13
C ALA A 127 14.05 -4.17 6.09
N SER A 128 13.79 -4.45 4.80
CA SER A 128 14.69 -4.10 3.70
C SER A 128 14.88 -2.58 3.57
N ALA A 129 13.82 -1.80 3.77
CA ALA A 129 13.86 -0.34 3.73
C ALA A 129 14.37 0.33 5.03
N GLY A 130 14.74 -0.44 6.07
CA GLY A 130 15.18 0.10 7.37
C GLY A 130 14.06 0.75 8.19
N LEU A 131 12.81 0.36 7.95
CA LEU A 131 11.60 0.93 8.58
C LEU A 131 10.88 -0.06 9.53
N ALA A 132 11.52 -1.19 9.89
CA ALA A 132 10.89 -2.24 10.70
C ALA A 132 10.25 -1.74 12.01
N ASP A 133 10.88 -0.75 12.66
CA ASP A 133 10.44 -0.18 13.94
C ASP A 133 9.89 1.25 13.78
N ALA A 134 9.46 1.65 12.58
CA ALA A 134 9.08 3.03 12.31
C ALA A 134 7.63 3.36 12.70
N PHE A 135 6.76 2.35 12.78
CA PHE A 135 5.32 2.51 12.95
C PHE A 135 4.83 2.05 14.32
N ASP A 136 3.92 2.81 14.94
CA ASP A 136 3.25 2.46 16.20
C ASP A 136 2.20 1.35 15.98
N ALA A 137 1.63 1.26 14.78
CA ALA A 137 0.68 0.21 14.38
C ALA A 137 0.88 -0.18 12.91
N ILE A 138 0.86 -1.48 12.64
CA ILE A 138 0.87 -2.04 11.28
C ILE A 138 -0.37 -2.90 11.14
N VAL A 139 -1.16 -2.63 10.09
CA VAL A 139 -2.37 -3.38 9.71
C VAL A 139 -2.22 -3.87 8.28
N THR A 140 -2.49 -5.14 8.08
CA THR A 140 -2.29 -5.85 6.81
C THR A 140 -3.57 -6.57 6.39
N SER A 141 -3.60 -7.11 5.18
CA SER A 141 -4.74 -7.93 4.74
C SER A 141 -5.03 -9.12 5.65
N ASP A 142 -4.05 -9.59 6.41
CA ASP A 142 -4.22 -10.72 7.33
C ASP A 142 -4.97 -10.34 8.63
N ASP A 143 -5.15 -9.05 8.89
CA ASP A 143 -5.77 -8.53 10.12
C ASP A 143 -7.27 -8.24 9.95
N VAL A 144 -7.81 -8.27 8.71
CA VAL A 144 -9.19 -7.85 8.39
C VAL A 144 -9.90 -8.82 7.47
N ASP A 145 -11.23 -8.83 7.52
CA ASP A 145 -12.03 -9.64 6.61
C ASP A 145 -12.14 -9.01 5.21
N HIS A 146 -12.10 -7.67 5.14
CA HIS A 146 -12.24 -6.91 3.90
C HIS A 146 -11.10 -5.92 3.74
N ALA A 147 -10.23 -6.21 2.77
CA ALA A 147 -9.15 -5.30 2.36
C ALA A 147 -9.70 -4.10 1.55
N LYS A 148 -8.83 -3.08 1.27
CA LYS A 148 -9.20 -1.94 0.43
C LYS A 148 -9.85 -2.43 -0.88
N PRO A 149 -10.96 -1.81 -1.31
CA PRO A 149 -11.47 -0.49 -0.95
C PRO A 149 -12.38 -0.45 0.29
N ALA A 150 -12.56 -1.55 1.06
CA ALA A 150 -13.27 -1.50 2.33
C ALA A 150 -12.48 -0.67 3.37
N PRO A 151 -13.17 -0.02 4.32
CA PRO A 151 -12.53 0.88 5.29
C PRO A 151 -11.77 0.17 6.42
N ASP A 152 -11.87 -1.16 6.49
CA ASP A 152 -11.51 -1.98 7.67
C ASP A 152 -10.06 -1.79 8.09
N LEU A 153 -9.11 -1.74 7.12
CA LEU A 153 -7.69 -1.53 7.39
C LEU A 153 -7.43 -0.19 8.09
N TYR A 154 -8.04 0.89 7.61
CA TYR A 154 -7.87 2.22 8.19
C TYR A 154 -8.58 2.37 9.53
N LEU A 155 -9.77 1.79 9.68
CA LEU A 155 -10.49 1.77 10.96
C LEU A 155 -9.69 1.03 12.03
N LEU A 156 -9.15 -0.15 11.70
CA LEU A 156 -8.33 -0.93 12.62
C LEU A 156 -6.98 -0.23 12.93
N ALA A 157 -6.38 0.45 11.95
CA ALA A 157 -5.18 1.24 12.19
C ALA A 157 -5.45 2.37 13.19
N CYS A 158 -6.53 3.13 13.01
CA CYS A 158 -6.95 4.18 13.93
C CYS A 158 -7.25 3.62 15.34
N GLU A 159 -7.92 2.47 15.44
CA GLU A 159 -8.18 1.77 16.69
C GLU A 159 -6.88 1.43 17.42
N ARG A 160 -5.93 0.76 16.74
CA ARG A 160 -4.62 0.38 17.31
C ARG A 160 -3.78 1.60 17.73
N LEU A 161 -3.90 2.72 17.02
CA LEU A 161 -3.25 3.98 17.37
C LEU A 161 -3.93 4.74 18.49
N GLY A 162 -5.19 4.39 18.83
CA GLY A 162 -6.01 5.11 19.80
C GLY A 162 -6.38 6.53 19.36
N VAL A 163 -6.55 6.75 18.04
CA VAL A 163 -6.86 8.06 17.44
C VAL A 163 -8.12 7.93 16.56
N PRO A 164 -9.12 8.81 16.73
CA PRO A 164 -10.30 8.80 15.86
C PRO A 164 -9.94 9.02 14.39
N PRO A 165 -10.64 8.38 13.43
CA PRO A 165 -10.42 8.60 12.01
C PRO A 165 -10.47 10.09 11.59
N ALA A 166 -11.40 10.86 12.14
CA ALA A 166 -11.55 12.30 11.82
C ALA A 166 -10.36 13.17 12.28
N GLU A 167 -9.49 12.66 13.16
CA GLU A 167 -8.25 13.32 13.62
C GLU A 167 -7.00 12.69 12.98
N SER A 168 -7.19 11.84 11.95
CA SER A 168 -6.13 11.08 11.29
C SER A 168 -6.01 11.45 9.82
N LEU A 169 -4.79 11.42 9.31
CA LEU A 169 -4.44 11.61 7.91
C LEU A 169 -4.07 10.25 7.29
N ALA A 170 -4.62 9.93 6.12
CA ALA A 170 -4.17 8.85 5.27
C ALA A 170 -3.28 9.40 4.14
N LEU A 171 -2.18 8.72 3.84
CA LEU A 171 -1.36 8.94 2.66
C LEU A 171 -1.49 7.72 1.76
N GLU A 172 -1.84 7.94 0.50
CA GLU A 172 -2.25 6.90 -0.44
C GLU A 172 -1.75 7.18 -1.87
N ASP A 173 -1.69 6.13 -2.70
CA ASP A 173 -1.32 6.26 -4.11
C ASP A 173 -2.42 5.77 -5.06
N SER A 174 -3.36 4.95 -4.56
CA SER A 174 -4.31 4.16 -5.35
C SER A 174 -5.76 4.59 -5.18
N PRO A 175 -6.63 4.38 -6.20
CA PRO A 175 -8.07 4.64 -6.08
C PRO A 175 -8.75 3.81 -5.00
N SER A 176 -8.34 2.54 -4.84
CA SER A 176 -8.90 1.64 -3.84
C SER A 176 -8.54 2.08 -2.42
N GLY A 177 -7.31 2.56 -2.22
CA GLY A 177 -6.86 3.07 -0.94
C GLY A 177 -7.48 4.41 -0.57
N VAL A 178 -7.57 5.34 -1.52
CA VAL A 178 -8.31 6.60 -1.33
C VAL A 178 -9.77 6.32 -0.94
N ALA A 179 -10.44 5.40 -1.66
CA ALA A 179 -11.81 5.03 -1.32
C ALA A 179 -11.94 4.45 0.10
N ALA A 180 -11.00 3.57 0.50
CA ALA A 180 -10.97 2.99 1.84
C ALA A 180 -10.75 4.04 2.94
N ALA A 181 -9.77 4.95 2.75
CA ALA A 181 -9.48 6.03 3.70
C ALA A 181 -10.66 6.98 3.86
N LYS A 182 -11.30 7.36 2.75
CA LYS A 182 -12.49 8.24 2.76
C LYS A 182 -13.69 7.55 3.40
N ALA A 183 -13.91 6.26 3.12
CA ALA A 183 -14.99 5.48 3.74
C ALA A 183 -14.78 5.31 5.25
N ALA A 184 -13.53 5.23 5.72
CA ALA A 184 -13.18 5.19 7.13
C ALA A 184 -13.29 6.55 7.83
N GLY A 185 -13.42 7.67 7.08
CA GLY A 185 -13.58 9.01 7.62
C GLY A 185 -12.27 9.76 7.90
N LEU A 186 -11.15 9.32 7.32
CA LEU A 186 -9.90 10.04 7.39
C LEU A 186 -9.86 11.20 6.37
N THR A 187 -9.03 12.20 6.65
CA THR A 187 -8.52 13.07 5.58
C THR A 187 -7.53 12.25 4.75
N CYS A 188 -7.58 12.39 3.43
CA CYS A 188 -6.72 11.64 2.52
C CYS A 188 -5.92 12.56 1.60
N ILE A 189 -4.60 12.44 1.61
CA ILE A 189 -3.71 13.04 0.61
C ILE A 189 -3.23 11.91 -0.29
N ALA A 190 -3.43 12.07 -1.61
CA ALA A 190 -3.01 11.09 -2.60
C ALA A 190 -1.72 11.53 -3.30
N VAL A 191 -0.85 10.55 -3.56
CA VAL A 191 0.44 10.68 -4.26
C VAL A 191 0.50 9.59 -5.34
N PRO A 192 -0.22 9.74 -6.47
CA PRO A 192 -0.32 8.70 -7.46
C PRO A 192 1.04 8.40 -8.09
N GLN A 193 1.38 7.12 -8.23
CA GLN A 193 2.61 6.70 -8.89
C GLN A 193 2.54 6.89 -10.41
N PHE A 194 1.35 6.70 -10.98
CA PHE A 194 1.11 6.83 -12.43
C PHE A 194 0.12 7.96 -12.70
N ALA A 195 0.39 8.78 -13.72
CA ALA A 195 -0.43 9.95 -14.06
C ALA A 195 -1.88 9.60 -14.45
N GLU A 196 -2.10 8.36 -14.92
CA GLU A 196 -3.42 7.86 -15.31
C GLU A 196 -4.27 7.38 -14.12
N THR A 197 -3.69 7.33 -12.91
CA THR A 197 -4.40 6.84 -11.72
C THR A 197 -5.42 7.87 -11.23
N ASP A 198 -6.71 7.51 -11.25
CA ASP A 198 -7.77 8.39 -10.77
C ASP A 198 -7.87 8.37 -9.23
N VAL A 199 -7.27 9.36 -8.61
CA VAL A 199 -7.32 9.61 -7.15
C VAL A 199 -8.09 10.89 -6.80
N SER A 200 -8.97 11.35 -7.69
CA SER A 200 -9.74 12.60 -7.55
C SER A 200 -10.65 12.64 -6.33
N ALA A 201 -10.96 11.51 -5.70
CA ALA A 201 -11.73 11.43 -4.46
C ALA A 201 -10.93 11.83 -3.20
N ALA A 202 -9.60 11.98 -3.29
CA ALA A 202 -8.75 12.45 -2.19
C ALA A 202 -9.04 13.93 -1.87
N ASP A 203 -8.76 14.34 -0.63
CA ASP A 203 -8.93 15.75 -0.22
C ASP A 203 -7.83 16.66 -0.80
N ARG A 204 -6.67 16.10 -1.09
CA ARG A 204 -5.54 16.75 -1.76
C ARG A 204 -4.78 15.73 -2.60
N VAL A 205 -4.29 16.15 -3.76
CA VAL A 205 -3.38 15.36 -4.60
C VAL A 205 -2.06 16.13 -4.70
N ILE A 206 -0.95 15.43 -4.54
CA ILE A 206 0.41 15.96 -4.65
C ILE A 206 1.26 15.04 -5.52
N ASP A 207 2.35 15.55 -6.04
CA ASP A 207 3.23 14.80 -6.95
C ASP A 207 4.27 13.94 -6.19
N SER A 208 4.63 14.34 -4.95
CA SER A 208 5.65 13.68 -4.15
C SER A 208 5.42 13.91 -2.66
N LEU A 209 5.80 12.92 -1.82
CA LEU A 209 5.84 13.09 -0.37
C LEU A 209 6.85 14.17 0.08
N GLU A 210 7.79 14.56 -0.78
CA GLU A 210 8.70 15.68 -0.51
C GLU A 210 7.97 16.99 -0.25
N GLU A 211 6.79 17.21 -0.85
CA GLU A 211 5.98 18.41 -0.61
C GLU A 211 5.51 18.52 0.85
N LEU A 212 5.36 17.39 1.54
CA LEU A 212 4.94 17.34 2.94
C LEU A 212 6.09 17.55 3.92
N LEU A 213 7.35 17.51 3.48
CA LEU A 213 8.51 17.67 4.37
C LEU A 213 8.55 19.04 5.06
N ALA A 214 8.03 20.08 4.41
CA ALA A 214 7.92 21.41 5.00
C ALA A 214 6.78 21.53 6.02
N GLU A 215 5.82 20.59 6.00
CA GLU A 215 4.65 20.51 6.88
C GLU A 215 4.85 19.49 8.04
N ALA A 216 5.94 18.71 8.03
CA ALA A 216 6.24 17.63 8.96
C ALA A 216 6.89 18.09 10.28
#